data_b60302284587f76f8495dd006606428a
#
_entry.id   b60302284587f76f8495dd006606428a
#
_cell.length_a   1.000
_cell.length_b   1.000
_cell.length_c   1.000
_cell.angle_alpha   90.00
_cell.angle_beta   90.00
_cell.angle_gamma   90.00
#
_symmetry.space_group_name_H-M   'P 1'
#
loop_
_entity.id
_entity.type
_entity.pdbx_description
1 polymer ?
#
loop_
_entity_poly.entity_id
_entity_poly.type
_entity_poly.pdbx_seq_one_letter_code
_entity_poly.pdbx_strand_id
1 'polypeptide(L)'
;MLSASNLSALDEARLRFIVGARTTRAPGDLEAHFHWAGDAFTDGQVIDTITPRRGSRSQRDISSRREPVWDPHTQPGSWRAVWAYSKKRAARDNQTLTAQANRARAVIAGEKHPKGTRFVTVHQGDQVLDEASIARARSLVGLKGYVTFHPVPPDGRR
;
A
#
# COMPACT_ATOMS: atom_id res chain seq x y z
N MET A 1 3.20 -9.57 9.37
CA MET A 1 3.04 -8.11 9.19
C MET A 1 2.81 -7.47 10.54
N LEU A 2 3.58 -6.46 10.91
CA LEU A 2 3.38 -5.76 12.17
C LEU A 2 2.12 -4.86 12.11
N SER A 3 1.40 -4.78 13.23
CA SER A 3 0.27 -3.85 13.38
C SER A 3 0.77 -2.41 13.52
N ALA A 4 -0.13 -1.42 13.36
CA ALA A 4 0.23 -0.02 13.60
C ALA A 4 0.67 0.24 15.05
N SER A 5 0.09 -0.49 16.02
CA SER A 5 0.49 -0.43 17.43
C SER A 5 1.92 -0.92 17.66
N ASN A 6 2.32 -2.02 17.01
CA ASN A 6 3.69 -2.53 17.13
C ASN A 6 4.72 -1.58 16.50
N LEU A 7 4.39 -0.95 15.38
CA LEU A 7 5.26 0.08 14.77
C LEU A 7 5.43 1.28 15.71
N SER A 8 4.34 1.69 16.35
CA SER A 8 4.39 2.79 17.32
C SER A 8 5.21 2.44 18.56
N ALA A 9 5.10 1.20 19.06
CA ALA A 9 5.91 0.74 20.19
C ALA A 9 7.41 0.69 19.86
N LEU A 10 7.77 0.26 18.64
CA LEU A 10 9.15 0.29 18.15
C LEU A 10 9.69 1.74 18.06
N ASP A 11 8.86 2.65 17.57
CA ASP A 11 9.20 4.06 17.45
C ASP A 11 9.36 4.73 18.82
N GLU A 12 8.44 4.49 19.75
CA GLU A 12 8.49 4.97 21.14
C GLU A 12 9.74 4.46 21.87
N ALA A 13 10.12 3.20 21.59
CA ALA A 13 11.37 2.61 22.09
C ALA A 13 12.63 3.10 21.35
N ARG A 14 12.49 4.01 20.37
CA ARG A 14 13.57 4.53 19.52
C ARG A 14 14.38 3.42 18.81
N LEU A 15 13.74 2.32 18.50
CA LEU A 15 14.35 1.22 17.77
C LEU A 15 14.31 1.48 16.27
N ARG A 16 15.42 1.18 15.60
CA ARG A 16 15.46 1.18 14.13
C ARG A 16 14.67 -0.01 13.61
N PHE A 17 13.86 0.20 12.57
CA PHE A 17 13.11 -0.88 11.97
C PHE A 17 12.97 -0.73 10.45
N ILE A 18 12.81 -1.87 9.76
CA ILE A 18 12.36 -1.99 8.37
C ILE A 18 11.27 -3.07 8.37
N VAL A 19 10.06 -2.71 8.01
CA VAL A 19 8.90 -3.60 8.07
C VAL A 19 8.14 -3.56 6.75
N GLY A 20 7.68 -4.72 6.28
CA GLY A 20 6.84 -4.81 5.09
C GLY A 20 5.52 -4.04 5.27
N ALA A 21 5.26 -3.09 4.38
CA ALA A 21 3.99 -2.37 4.33
C ALA A 21 2.90 -3.23 3.68
N ARG A 22 1.65 -3.06 4.15
CA ARG A 22 0.50 -3.64 3.47
C ARG A 22 0.24 -2.88 2.17
N THR A 23 -0.06 -3.59 1.09
CA THR A 23 -0.39 -2.98 -0.22
C THR A 23 -1.56 -2.00 -0.11
N THR A 24 -2.47 -2.20 0.84
CA THR A 24 -3.57 -1.26 1.12
C THR A 24 -3.12 0.13 1.58
N ARG A 25 -1.86 0.33 1.95
CA ARG A 25 -1.28 1.65 2.25
C ARG A 25 -0.79 2.38 1.01
N ALA A 26 -0.49 1.65 -0.08
CA ALA A 26 0.05 2.24 -1.30
C ALA A 26 -0.74 3.44 -1.83
N PRO A 27 -2.08 3.42 -1.88
CA PRO A 27 -2.84 4.58 -2.35
C PRO A 27 -2.56 5.86 -1.55
N GLY A 28 -2.41 5.73 -0.23
CA GLY A 28 -2.10 6.88 0.62
C GLY A 28 -0.64 7.31 0.55
N ASP A 29 0.30 6.37 0.51
CA ASP A 29 1.73 6.66 0.45
C ASP A 29 2.16 7.20 -0.92
N LEU A 30 1.52 6.72 -2.00
CA LEU A 30 1.81 7.07 -3.40
C LEU A 30 0.78 8.04 -4.00
N GLU A 31 0.10 8.84 -3.18
CA GLU A 31 -0.95 9.75 -3.63
C GLU A 31 -0.45 10.71 -4.72
N ALA A 32 0.73 11.32 -4.52
CA ALA A 32 1.34 12.20 -5.50
C ALA A 32 1.70 11.46 -6.80
N HIS A 33 2.20 10.23 -6.70
CA HIS A 33 2.49 9.41 -7.87
C HIS A 33 1.22 9.11 -8.68
N PHE A 34 0.16 8.64 -8.01
CA PHE A 34 -1.11 8.37 -8.69
C PHE A 34 -1.76 9.61 -9.28
N HIS A 35 -1.57 10.76 -8.65
CA HIS A 35 -2.08 12.04 -9.18
C HIS A 35 -1.40 12.42 -10.50
N TRP A 36 -0.08 12.24 -10.63
CA TRP A 36 0.70 12.71 -11.77
C TRP A 36 1.00 11.65 -12.83
N ALA A 37 1.18 10.39 -12.42
CA ALA A 37 1.58 9.28 -13.29
C ALA A 37 0.50 8.19 -13.42
N GLY A 38 -0.60 8.30 -12.70
CA GLY A 38 -1.62 7.27 -12.64
C GLY A 38 -1.07 5.97 -12.05
N ASP A 39 -1.41 4.85 -12.65
CA ASP A 39 -0.94 3.51 -12.27
C ASP A 39 0.26 3.03 -13.11
N ALA A 40 0.93 3.94 -13.81
CA ALA A 40 2.09 3.64 -14.64
C ALA A 40 3.35 3.51 -13.80
N PHE A 41 3.99 2.34 -13.86
CA PHE A 41 5.24 2.03 -13.18
C PHE A 41 6.27 1.45 -14.16
N THR A 42 7.53 1.83 -13.96
CA THR A 42 8.67 1.24 -14.68
C THR A 42 9.22 0.05 -13.89
N ASP A 43 9.66 -1.01 -14.58
CA ASP A 43 10.25 -2.18 -13.92
C ASP A 43 11.51 -1.79 -13.15
N GLY A 44 11.58 -2.23 -11.90
CA GLY A 44 12.65 -1.84 -10.97
C GLY A 44 12.50 -0.46 -10.34
N GLN A 45 11.43 0.28 -10.65
CA GLN A 45 11.19 1.60 -10.05
C GLN A 45 11.10 1.51 -8.53
N VAL A 46 11.79 2.42 -7.85
CA VAL A 46 11.72 2.61 -6.40
C VAL A 46 11.24 4.04 -6.12
N ILE A 47 10.19 4.15 -5.33
CA ILE A 47 9.62 5.43 -4.92
C ILE A 47 9.86 5.56 -3.42
N ASP A 48 10.60 6.60 -3.03
CA ASP A 48 10.86 6.97 -1.65
C ASP A 48 9.88 8.08 -1.27
N THR A 49 9.02 7.83 -0.30
CA THR A 49 7.96 8.74 0.10
C THR A 49 7.74 8.69 1.61
N ILE A 50 6.66 9.27 2.05
CA ILE A 50 6.29 9.37 3.46
C ILE A 50 5.01 8.62 3.76
N THR A 51 4.90 8.08 4.98
CA THR A 51 3.66 7.53 5.51
C THR A 51 3.38 8.12 6.88
N PRO A 52 2.15 8.59 7.16
CA PRO A 52 1.84 9.21 8.44
C PRO A 52 1.94 8.17 9.57
N ARG A 53 2.46 8.61 10.70
CA ARG A 53 2.28 7.90 11.97
C ARG A 53 0.81 7.99 12.35
N ARG A 54 0.30 7.13 13.21
CA ARG A 54 -1.04 7.12 13.82
C ARG A 54 -1.99 8.23 13.35
N GLY A 55 -2.87 7.96 12.41
CA GLY A 55 -4.01 8.82 12.07
C GLY A 55 -3.70 10.28 11.71
N SER A 56 -2.47 10.71 11.80
CA SER A 56 -2.02 12.01 11.34
C SER A 56 -2.16 12.05 9.83
N ARG A 57 -3.08 12.87 9.32
CA ARG A 57 -3.09 13.24 7.90
C ARG A 57 -1.89 14.15 7.70
N SER A 58 -0.78 13.59 7.25
CA SER A 58 0.28 14.39 6.66
C SER A 58 -0.38 15.25 5.56
N GLN A 59 -0.29 16.56 5.65
CA GLN A 59 -0.63 17.43 4.53
C GLN A 59 0.41 17.15 3.45
N ARG A 60 0.06 16.29 2.51
CA ARG A 60 0.87 16.04 1.33
C ARG A 60 0.52 17.09 0.30
N ASP A 61 1.50 17.75 -0.18
CA ASP A 61 1.33 18.61 -1.35
C ASP A 61 1.23 17.73 -2.61
N ILE A 62 0.01 17.28 -2.90
CA ILE A 62 -0.29 16.50 -4.12
C ILE A 62 -0.19 17.36 -5.39
N SER A 63 -0.12 18.68 -5.26
CA SER A 63 0.09 19.60 -6.40
C SER A 63 1.52 19.54 -6.92
N SER A 64 2.47 19.07 -6.10
CA SER A 64 3.85 18.86 -6.52
C SER A 64 3.96 17.76 -7.58
N ARG A 65 4.80 17.97 -8.58
CA ARG A 65 5.12 16.96 -9.61
C ARG A 65 6.08 15.87 -9.12
N ARG A 66 6.52 15.93 -7.88
CA ARG A 66 7.44 14.96 -7.26
C ARG A 66 6.79 14.35 -6.04
N GLU A 67 7.02 13.06 -5.84
CA GLU A 67 6.69 12.42 -4.59
C GLU A 67 7.49 13.08 -3.45
N PRO A 68 6.86 13.33 -2.29
CA PRO A 68 7.57 13.88 -1.17
C PRO A 68 8.64 12.90 -0.68
N VAL A 69 9.86 13.37 -0.50
CA VAL A 69 10.96 12.60 0.09
C VAL A 69 10.92 12.76 1.61
N TRP A 70 11.05 11.66 2.32
CA TRP A 70 11.04 11.69 3.78
C TRP A 70 12.29 12.38 4.35
N ASP A 71 12.05 13.33 5.26
CA ASP A 71 13.07 14.00 6.06
C ASP A 71 12.60 14.02 7.54
N PRO A 72 13.38 13.45 8.47
CA PRO A 72 12.99 13.39 9.88
C PRO A 72 12.85 14.75 10.54
N HIS A 73 13.54 15.78 10.04
CA HIS A 73 13.49 17.14 10.59
C HIS A 73 12.24 17.89 10.17
N THR A 74 11.82 17.73 8.93
CA THR A 74 10.66 18.45 8.35
C THR A 74 9.36 17.66 8.53
N GLN A 75 9.43 16.34 8.79
CA GLN A 75 8.27 15.45 8.85
C GLN A 75 8.26 14.59 10.14
N PRO A 76 8.30 15.22 11.32
CA PRO A 76 8.40 14.47 12.59
C PRO A 76 7.18 13.58 12.87
N GLY A 77 6.04 13.85 12.24
CA GLY A 77 4.79 13.05 12.36
C GLY A 77 4.67 11.91 11.36
N SER A 78 5.75 11.57 10.64
CA SER A 78 5.72 10.53 9.61
C SER A 78 6.90 9.57 9.71
N TRP A 79 6.76 8.41 9.07
CA TRP A 79 7.83 7.47 8.79
C TRP A 79 8.20 7.50 7.32
N ARG A 80 9.40 7.06 6.98
CA ARG A 80 9.79 6.82 5.60
C ARG A 80 9.05 5.61 5.05
N ALA A 81 8.46 5.74 3.87
CA ALA A 81 7.88 4.65 3.12
C ALA A 81 8.64 4.47 1.80
N VAL A 82 8.98 3.23 1.48
CA VAL A 82 9.67 2.89 0.24
C VAL A 82 8.83 1.87 -0.50
N TRP A 83 8.45 2.18 -1.73
CA TRP A 83 7.68 1.31 -2.60
C TRP A 83 8.50 0.91 -3.82
N ALA A 84 8.53 -0.37 -4.11
CA ALA A 84 9.21 -0.92 -5.27
C ALA A 84 8.21 -1.61 -6.20
N TYR A 85 8.36 -1.42 -7.49
CA TYR A 85 7.58 -2.09 -8.52
C TYR A 85 8.41 -3.13 -9.26
N SER A 86 7.79 -4.24 -9.63
CA SER A 86 8.41 -5.29 -10.46
C SER A 86 7.38 -5.90 -11.41
N LYS A 87 7.71 -5.91 -12.70
CA LYS A 87 6.91 -6.56 -13.75
C LYS A 87 6.72 -8.05 -13.49
N LYS A 88 7.76 -8.75 -13.02
CA LYS A 88 7.69 -10.18 -12.67
C LYS A 88 6.69 -10.43 -11.52
N ARG A 89 6.67 -9.54 -10.52
CA ARG A 89 5.67 -9.59 -9.45
C ARG A 89 4.29 -9.27 -10.00
N ALA A 90 4.15 -8.22 -10.82
CA ALA A 90 2.87 -7.82 -11.39
C ALA A 90 2.22 -8.95 -12.20
N ALA A 91 3.00 -9.69 -12.98
CA ALA A 91 2.49 -10.85 -13.71
C ALA A 91 1.90 -11.92 -12.77
N ARG A 92 2.60 -12.28 -11.67
CA ARG A 92 2.11 -13.24 -10.68
C ARG A 92 0.89 -12.74 -9.92
N ASP A 93 0.90 -11.48 -9.51
CA ASP A 93 -0.21 -10.85 -8.80
C ASP A 93 -1.46 -10.82 -9.69
N ASN A 94 -1.32 -10.49 -10.99
CA ASN A 94 -2.41 -10.51 -11.96
C ASN A 94 -2.99 -11.92 -12.18
N GLN A 95 -2.15 -12.96 -12.26
CA GLN A 95 -2.63 -14.34 -12.33
C GLN A 95 -3.47 -14.71 -11.10
N THR A 96 -2.98 -14.36 -9.91
CA THR A 96 -3.68 -14.60 -8.64
C THR A 96 -5.01 -13.85 -8.58
N LEU A 97 -5.03 -12.57 -8.98
CA LEU A 97 -6.24 -11.75 -9.01
C LEU A 97 -7.26 -12.28 -10.01
N THR A 98 -6.81 -12.72 -11.19
CA THR A 98 -7.68 -13.32 -12.20
C THR A 98 -8.32 -14.60 -11.67
N ALA A 99 -7.55 -15.48 -11.03
CA ALA A 99 -8.10 -16.70 -10.41
C ALA A 99 -9.11 -16.37 -9.30
N GLN A 100 -8.83 -15.35 -8.46
CA GLN A 100 -9.76 -14.89 -7.42
C GLN A 100 -11.04 -14.29 -8.00
N ALA A 101 -10.96 -13.48 -9.05
CA ALA A 101 -12.12 -12.90 -9.74
C ALA A 101 -12.98 -13.99 -10.42
N ASN A 102 -12.36 -14.98 -11.07
CA ASN A 102 -13.08 -16.11 -11.67
C ASN A 102 -13.76 -16.97 -10.60
N ARG A 103 -13.11 -17.19 -9.45
CA ARG A 103 -13.75 -17.87 -8.31
C ARG A 103 -14.96 -17.09 -7.81
N ALA A 104 -14.88 -15.76 -7.73
CA ALA A 104 -15.99 -14.91 -7.32
C ALA A 104 -17.19 -15.05 -8.28
N ARG A 105 -16.93 -15.03 -9.59
CA ARG A 105 -17.97 -15.24 -10.62
C ARG A 105 -18.63 -16.62 -10.48
N ALA A 106 -17.85 -17.69 -10.27
CA ALA A 106 -18.36 -19.04 -10.09
C ALA A 106 -19.22 -19.17 -8.81
N VAL A 107 -18.89 -18.42 -7.75
CA VAL A 107 -19.72 -18.37 -6.52
C VAL A 107 -21.06 -17.68 -6.81
N ILE A 108 -21.04 -16.54 -7.51
CA ILE A 108 -22.25 -15.79 -7.89
C ILE A 108 -23.16 -16.65 -8.81
N ALA A 109 -22.56 -17.44 -9.70
CA ALA A 109 -23.25 -18.37 -10.56
C ALA A 109 -23.80 -19.63 -9.82
N GLY A 110 -23.51 -19.77 -8.51
CA GLY A 110 -23.93 -20.94 -7.74
C GLY A 110 -23.08 -22.21 -7.96
N GLU A 111 -22.00 -22.11 -8.73
CA GLU A 111 -21.12 -23.24 -9.07
C GLU A 111 -20.15 -23.60 -7.94
N LYS A 112 -19.89 -22.66 -7.02
CA LYS A 112 -18.94 -22.82 -5.91
C LYS A 112 -19.47 -22.27 -4.60
N HIS A 113 -19.00 -22.85 -3.49
CA HIS A 113 -19.36 -22.40 -2.16
C HIS A 113 -18.75 -21.02 -1.83
N PRO A 114 -19.51 -20.07 -1.22
CA PRO A 114 -19.08 -18.67 -1.01
C PRO A 114 -18.02 -18.48 0.07
N LYS A 115 -17.73 -19.48 0.92
CA LYS A 115 -16.85 -19.32 2.08
C LYS A 115 -15.47 -18.76 1.71
N GLY A 116 -15.12 -17.60 2.27
CA GLY A 116 -13.81 -16.98 2.11
C GLY A 116 -13.52 -16.47 0.70
N THR A 117 -14.53 -16.22 -0.12
CA THR A 117 -14.35 -15.73 -1.48
C THR A 117 -14.17 -14.22 -1.49
N ARG A 118 -13.01 -13.79 -2.00
CA ARG A 118 -12.71 -12.37 -2.22
C ARG A 118 -13.53 -11.85 -3.41
N PHE A 119 -13.86 -10.54 -3.41
CA PHE A 119 -14.60 -9.87 -4.49
C PHE A 119 -16.06 -10.26 -4.66
N VAL A 120 -16.65 -10.92 -3.67
CA VAL A 120 -18.09 -11.09 -3.57
C VAL A 120 -18.61 -10.18 -2.47
N THR A 121 -19.59 -9.35 -2.79
CA THR A 121 -20.30 -8.52 -1.84
C THR A 121 -21.80 -8.84 -1.90
N VAL A 122 -22.56 -8.46 -0.87
CA VAL A 122 -24.01 -8.63 -0.82
C VAL A 122 -24.64 -7.27 -1.00
N HIS A 123 -25.49 -7.15 -2.01
CA HIS A 123 -26.30 -5.94 -2.25
C HIS A 123 -27.79 -6.32 -2.33
N GLN A 124 -28.60 -5.77 -1.42
CA GLN A 124 -30.04 -6.06 -1.32
C GLN A 124 -30.40 -7.55 -1.21
N GLY A 125 -29.52 -8.35 -0.61
CA GLY A 125 -29.70 -9.80 -0.46
C GLY A 125 -29.04 -10.65 -1.55
N ASP A 126 -28.68 -10.05 -2.68
CA ASP A 126 -28.02 -10.74 -3.78
C ASP A 126 -26.48 -10.67 -3.70
N GLN A 127 -25.83 -11.75 -4.10
CA GLN A 127 -24.37 -11.78 -4.25
C GLN A 127 -23.97 -11.14 -5.56
N VAL A 128 -23.14 -10.11 -5.49
CA VAL A 128 -22.65 -9.37 -6.66
C VAL A 128 -21.13 -9.28 -6.66
N LEU A 129 -20.55 -9.12 -7.86
CA LEU A 129 -19.11 -8.96 -8.03
C LEU A 129 -18.68 -7.54 -7.62
N ASP A 130 -17.67 -7.44 -6.75
CA ASP A 130 -17.08 -6.15 -6.36
C ASP A 130 -16.02 -5.72 -7.38
N GLU A 131 -16.49 -5.20 -8.50
CA GLU A 131 -15.63 -4.70 -9.59
C GLU A 131 -14.72 -3.55 -9.13
N ALA A 132 -15.18 -2.70 -8.22
CA ALA A 132 -14.38 -1.59 -7.68
C ALA A 132 -13.18 -2.09 -6.88
N SER A 133 -13.35 -3.15 -6.08
CA SER A 133 -12.25 -3.79 -5.36
C SER A 133 -11.29 -4.54 -6.28
N ILE A 134 -11.80 -5.14 -7.36
CA ILE A 134 -10.95 -5.77 -8.39
C ILE A 134 -10.10 -4.70 -9.08
N ALA A 135 -10.68 -3.60 -9.51
CA ALA A 135 -9.97 -2.50 -10.17
C ALA A 135 -8.87 -1.91 -9.26
N ARG A 136 -9.21 -1.63 -7.99
CA ARG A 136 -8.22 -1.18 -6.99
C ARG A 136 -7.10 -2.19 -6.77
N ALA A 137 -7.41 -3.48 -6.71
CA ALA A 137 -6.39 -4.50 -6.54
C ALA A 137 -5.47 -4.57 -7.76
N ARG A 138 -6.01 -4.38 -8.98
CA ARG A 138 -5.22 -4.38 -10.22
C ARG A 138 -4.29 -3.16 -10.33
N SER A 139 -4.68 -1.99 -9.87
CA SER A 139 -3.80 -0.82 -9.88
C SER A 139 -2.60 -0.92 -8.93
N LEU A 140 -2.62 -1.90 -8.01
CA LEU A 140 -1.57 -2.12 -7.02
C LEU A 140 -0.69 -3.34 -7.30
N VAL A 141 -0.90 -4.05 -8.41
CA VAL A 141 -0.10 -5.23 -8.76
C VAL A 141 1.37 -4.86 -8.99
N GLY A 142 2.25 -5.74 -8.58
CA GLY A 142 3.70 -5.54 -8.74
C GLY A 142 4.34 -4.67 -7.67
N LEU A 143 3.55 -3.96 -6.84
CA LEU A 143 4.06 -3.12 -5.78
C LEU A 143 4.43 -3.93 -4.53
N LYS A 144 5.55 -3.54 -3.90
CA LYS A 144 5.97 -4.00 -2.58
C LYS A 144 6.49 -2.81 -1.78
N GLY A 145 5.89 -2.59 -0.63
CA GLY A 145 6.24 -1.47 0.24
C GLY A 145 6.95 -1.89 1.51
N TYR A 146 7.73 -0.97 2.03
CA TYR A 146 8.38 -1.05 3.32
C TYR A 146 8.20 0.27 4.07
N VAL A 147 8.01 0.18 5.39
CA VAL A 147 8.07 1.31 6.30
C VAL A 147 9.33 1.19 7.10
N THR A 148 10.09 2.27 7.20
CA THR A 148 11.34 2.31 7.95
C THR A 148 11.43 3.54 8.83
N PHE A 149 12.13 3.40 9.93
CA PHE A 149 12.46 4.48 10.83
C PHE A 149 13.91 4.36 11.30
N HIS A 150 14.63 5.46 11.14
CA HIS A 150 15.96 5.64 11.72
C HIS A 150 15.90 6.90 12.58
N PRO A 151 15.88 6.78 13.91
CA PRO A 151 15.93 7.96 14.75
C PRO A 151 17.21 8.75 14.47
N VAL A 152 17.07 10.06 14.32
CA VAL A 152 18.23 10.95 14.21
C VAL A 152 18.90 10.99 15.59
N PRO A 153 20.21 10.80 15.69
CA PRO A 153 20.92 11.00 16.96
C PRO A 153 20.70 12.44 17.47
N PRO A 154 20.55 12.64 18.78
CA PRO A 154 20.27 13.94 19.34
C PRO A 154 21.38 14.98 19.10
N ASP A 155 22.56 14.55 18.73
CA ASP A 155 23.76 15.37 18.52
C ASP A 155 24.12 15.58 17.04
N GLY A 156 23.26 15.16 16.11
CA GLY A 156 23.46 15.39 14.68
C GLY A 156 24.71 14.75 14.05
N ARG A 157 25.40 13.88 14.78
CA ARG A 157 26.55 13.16 14.23
C ARG A 157 26.08 12.00 13.36
N ARG A 158 26.53 11.99 12.12
CA ARG A 158 26.34 10.91 11.15
C ARG A 158 27.24 9.73 11.46
#